data_d72aee7093ac188c89c09406a37a09e7
#
_entry.id   d72aee7093ac188c89c09406a37a09e7
#
_cell.length_a   1.000
_cell.length_b   1.000
_cell.length_c   1.000
_cell.angle_alpha   90.00
_cell.angle_beta   90.00
_cell.angle_gamma   90.00
#
_symmetry.space_group_name_H-M   'P 1'
#
loop_
_entity.id
_entity.type
_entity.pdbx_description
1 polymer ?
#
loop_
_entity_poly.entity_id
_entity_poly.type
_entity_poly.pdbx_seq_one_letter_code
_entity_poly.pdbx_strand_id
1 'polypeptide(L)'
;TIGSHYGTTGPLHVNPATGRPWYKDFPPFTIRDIVRAHRLLADALGIGRIGTLVGSSVGGFQAVEWAVSEPKRIERLVLIATAAKASPWAIAIDETQRMAIEADTTFGQPRDDAGMKGLAAARAIGLLSYRGPEGYNLTQQDREERPAVHRACTYQQYQGEKLRRRYNAYSYYAILDAFDTHDAGRGRGGLEQALRSITART
;
A
#
# COMPACT_ATOMS: atom_id res chain seq x y z
N THR A 1 4.78 -1.27 -9.07
CA THR A 1 4.55 -0.09 -8.20
C THR A 1 5.88 0.39 -7.67
N ILE A 2 6.25 1.66 -7.93
CA ILE A 2 7.44 2.30 -7.33
C ILE A 2 7.37 2.15 -5.81
N GLY A 3 8.53 1.98 -5.18
CA GLY A 3 8.62 1.76 -3.73
C GLY A 3 8.47 0.29 -3.31
N SER A 4 7.89 -0.57 -4.14
CA SER A 4 7.82 -2.02 -3.91
C SER A 4 9.16 -2.69 -4.25
N HIS A 5 9.34 -3.97 -3.86
CA HIS A 5 10.55 -4.72 -4.20
C HIS A 5 10.35 -5.79 -5.27
N TYR A 6 9.13 -5.99 -5.76
CA TYR A 6 8.82 -7.02 -6.77
C TYR A 6 9.18 -6.56 -8.20
N GLY A 7 10.48 -6.47 -8.50
CA GLY A 7 10.99 -6.11 -9.83
C GLY A 7 10.78 -4.63 -10.22
N THR A 8 10.46 -3.76 -9.28
CA THR A 8 10.38 -2.31 -9.49
C THR A 8 11.36 -1.57 -8.59
N THR A 9 11.74 -0.34 -8.97
CA THR A 9 12.63 0.50 -8.17
C THR A 9 12.02 0.79 -6.80
N GLY A 10 12.75 0.49 -5.75
CA GLY A 10 12.35 0.68 -4.35
C GLY A 10 13.55 0.80 -3.41
N PRO A 11 13.32 0.86 -2.10
CA PRO A 11 14.34 1.12 -1.09
C PRO A 11 15.56 0.19 -1.12
N LEU A 12 15.42 -1.05 -1.55
CA LEU A 12 16.54 -2.00 -1.63
C LEU A 12 17.33 -1.90 -2.94
N HIS A 13 16.95 -1.02 -3.88
CA HIS A 13 17.73 -0.79 -5.10
C HIS A 13 18.92 0.12 -4.82
N VAL A 14 19.96 -0.07 -5.62
CA VAL A 14 21.18 0.72 -5.53
C VAL A 14 20.89 2.17 -5.93
N ASN A 15 21.29 3.10 -5.09
CA ASN A 15 21.35 4.51 -5.40
C ASN A 15 22.55 4.76 -6.34
N PRO A 16 22.33 5.21 -7.58
CA PRO A 16 23.42 5.41 -8.54
C PRO A 16 24.44 6.45 -8.11
N ALA A 17 24.07 7.38 -7.23
CA ALA A 17 25.00 8.41 -6.73
C ALA A 17 25.97 7.88 -5.67
N THR A 18 25.58 6.85 -4.90
CA THR A 18 26.37 6.35 -3.78
C THR A 18 26.91 4.94 -3.99
N GLY A 19 26.36 4.19 -4.94
CA GLY A 19 26.67 2.78 -5.17
C GLY A 19 26.13 1.82 -4.09
N ARG A 20 25.27 2.31 -3.17
CA ARG A 20 24.68 1.53 -2.07
C ARG A 20 23.15 1.55 -2.16
N PRO A 21 22.44 0.54 -1.61
CA PRO A 21 20.97 0.60 -1.53
C PRO A 21 20.49 1.87 -0.82
N TRP A 22 19.32 2.35 -1.24
CA TRP A 22 18.71 3.56 -0.66
C TRP A 22 18.29 3.36 0.80
N TYR A 23 17.73 2.22 1.13
CA TYR A 23 17.09 1.95 2.42
C TYR A 23 16.15 3.08 2.84
N LYS A 24 16.40 3.72 3.99
CA LYS A 24 15.59 4.81 4.52
C LYS A 24 15.69 6.10 3.70
N ASP A 25 16.76 6.26 2.92
CA ASP A 25 16.99 7.43 2.08
C ASP A 25 16.30 7.35 0.72
N PHE A 26 15.45 6.33 0.50
CA PHE A 26 14.69 6.23 -0.74
C PHE A 26 13.81 7.47 -0.91
N PRO A 27 13.83 8.14 -2.09
CA PRO A 27 13.10 9.37 -2.30
C PRO A 27 11.61 9.22 -2.01
N PRO A 28 10.96 10.19 -1.34
CA PRO A 28 9.52 10.17 -1.14
C PRO A 28 8.81 10.21 -2.49
N PHE A 29 7.70 9.51 -2.59
CA PHE A 29 6.88 9.44 -3.79
C PHE A 29 5.40 9.40 -3.40
N THR A 30 4.53 9.68 -4.36
CA THR A 30 3.08 9.71 -4.17
C THR A 30 2.39 8.68 -5.07
N ILE A 31 1.11 8.41 -4.82
CA ILE A 31 0.27 7.61 -5.74
C ILE A 31 0.29 8.22 -7.15
N ARG A 32 0.34 9.55 -7.27
CA ARG A 32 0.41 10.25 -8.55
C ARG A 32 1.70 9.95 -9.30
N ASP A 33 2.83 9.82 -8.61
CA ASP A 33 4.11 9.45 -9.23
C ASP A 33 4.11 8.00 -9.69
N ILE A 34 3.49 7.10 -8.93
CA ILE A 34 3.28 5.70 -9.34
C ILE A 34 2.48 5.65 -10.64
N VAL A 35 1.38 6.40 -10.71
CA VAL A 35 0.52 6.45 -11.91
C VAL A 35 1.26 7.05 -13.09
N ARG A 36 2.08 8.08 -12.88
CA ARG A 36 2.96 8.64 -13.95
C ARG A 36 3.88 7.57 -14.52
N ALA A 37 4.51 6.74 -13.68
CA ALA A 37 5.36 5.65 -14.15
C ALA A 37 4.57 4.60 -14.93
N HIS A 38 3.35 4.25 -14.49
CA HIS A 38 2.47 3.33 -15.23
C HIS A 38 2.07 3.90 -16.60
N ARG A 39 1.81 5.20 -16.67
CA ARG A 39 1.49 5.87 -17.94
C ARG A 39 2.66 5.79 -18.91
N LEU A 40 3.87 6.13 -18.45
CA LEU A 40 5.08 6.03 -19.28
C LEU A 40 5.31 4.60 -19.78
N LEU A 41 5.07 3.59 -18.94
CA LEU A 41 5.16 2.20 -19.36
C LEU A 41 4.09 1.85 -20.40
N ALA A 42 2.85 2.28 -20.21
CA ALA A 42 1.78 2.03 -21.16
C ALA A 42 2.07 2.70 -22.53
N ASP A 43 2.62 3.92 -22.51
CA ASP A 43 3.03 4.64 -23.73
C ASP A 43 4.17 3.89 -24.45
N ALA A 44 5.18 3.43 -23.71
CA ALA A 44 6.28 2.65 -24.27
C ALA A 44 5.83 1.31 -24.90
N LEU A 45 4.74 0.74 -24.37
CA LEU A 45 4.12 -0.49 -24.90
C LEU A 45 3.09 -0.23 -26.02
N GLY A 46 2.88 1.02 -26.43
CA GLY A 46 1.87 1.38 -27.43
C GLY A 46 0.42 1.23 -26.98
N ILE A 47 0.17 1.16 -25.66
CA ILE A 47 -1.18 1.00 -25.10
C ILE A 47 -1.85 2.38 -25.05
N GLY A 48 -2.58 2.75 -26.10
CA GLY A 48 -3.30 4.04 -26.19
C GLY A 48 -4.62 4.06 -25.42
N ARG A 49 -5.31 2.91 -25.27
CA ARG A 49 -6.59 2.77 -24.57
C ARG A 49 -6.58 1.57 -23.64
N ILE A 50 -7.26 1.71 -22.53
CA ILE A 50 -7.43 0.66 -21.51
C ILE A 50 -8.92 0.30 -21.47
N GLY A 51 -9.27 -0.90 -21.92
CA GLY A 51 -10.64 -1.39 -21.97
C GLY A 51 -11.26 -1.54 -20.56
N THR A 52 -10.48 -2.03 -19.60
CA THR A 52 -10.91 -2.12 -18.20
C THR A 52 -9.71 -1.94 -17.28
N LEU A 53 -9.78 -0.97 -16.38
CA LEU A 53 -8.82 -0.77 -15.30
C LEU A 53 -9.44 -1.25 -13.99
N VAL A 54 -8.79 -2.19 -13.33
CA VAL A 54 -9.24 -2.75 -12.05
C VAL A 54 -8.26 -2.37 -10.96
N GLY A 55 -8.74 -1.77 -9.88
CA GLY A 55 -7.93 -1.40 -8.72
C GLY A 55 -8.57 -1.79 -7.41
N SER A 56 -7.76 -2.40 -6.52
CA SER A 56 -8.17 -2.76 -5.17
C SER A 56 -7.25 -2.10 -4.15
N SER A 57 -7.82 -1.63 -3.00
CA SER A 57 -7.05 -1.00 -1.92
C SER A 57 -6.15 0.12 -2.47
N VAL A 58 -4.85 0.13 -2.19
CA VAL A 58 -3.86 1.09 -2.76
C VAL A 58 -3.80 1.04 -4.29
N GLY A 59 -4.09 -0.10 -4.91
CA GLY A 59 -4.26 -0.20 -6.36
C GLY A 59 -5.50 0.54 -6.86
N GLY A 60 -6.53 0.64 -6.04
CA GLY A 60 -7.71 1.47 -6.32
C GLY A 60 -7.40 2.97 -6.27
N PHE A 61 -6.54 3.42 -5.35
CA PHE A 61 -6.05 4.80 -5.36
C PHE A 61 -5.33 5.12 -6.67
N GLN A 62 -4.49 4.19 -7.15
CA GLN A 62 -3.80 4.32 -8.44
C GLN A 62 -4.80 4.36 -9.60
N ALA A 63 -5.83 3.51 -9.57
CA ALA A 63 -6.85 3.46 -10.62
C ALA A 63 -7.68 4.75 -10.67
N VAL A 64 -8.11 5.28 -9.52
CA VAL A 64 -8.79 6.59 -9.44
C VAL A 64 -7.88 7.70 -9.95
N GLU A 65 -6.65 7.77 -9.47
CA GLU A 65 -5.68 8.79 -9.90
C GLU A 65 -5.44 8.74 -11.41
N TRP A 66 -5.37 7.55 -12.00
CA TRP A 66 -5.20 7.40 -13.44
C TRP A 66 -6.45 7.85 -14.20
N ALA A 67 -7.63 7.44 -13.75
CA ALA A 67 -8.90 7.84 -14.38
C ALA A 67 -9.14 9.35 -14.35
N VAL A 68 -8.73 10.02 -13.25
CA VAL A 68 -8.79 11.50 -13.14
C VAL A 68 -7.72 12.16 -14.03
N SER A 69 -6.51 11.59 -14.10
CA SER A 69 -5.41 12.17 -14.88
C SER A 69 -5.59 12.03 -16.39
N GLU A 70 -6.19 10.93 -16.86
CA GLU A 70 -6.39 10.61 -18.27
C GLU A 70 -7.81 10.06 -18.54
N PRO A 71 -8.85 10.87 -18.33
CA PRO A 71 -10.24 10.39 -18.34
C PRO A 71 -10.65 9.72 -19.67
N LYS A 72 -10.05 10.11 -20.80
CA LYS A 72 -10.38 9.55 -22.12
C LYS A 72 -9.64 8.23 -22.44
N ARG A 73 -8.66 7.83 -21.63
CA ARG A 73 -7.84 6.64 -21.87
C ARG A 73 -8.47 5.36 -21.33
N ILE A 74 -9.36 5.47 -20.35
CA ILE A 74 -9.98 4.35 -19.64
C ILE A 74 -11.45 4.25 -20.01
N GLU A 75 -11.88 3.08 -20.48
CA GLU A 75 -13.29 2.85 -20.87
C GLU A 75 -14.14 2.40 -19.68
N ARG A 76 -13.60 1.50 -18.86
CA ARG A 76 -14.28 0.95 -17.67
C ARG A 76 -13.33 0.97 -16.48
N LEU A 77 -13.88 1.34 -15.33
CA LEU A 77 -13.17 1.41 -14.06
C LEU A 77 -13.85 0.53 -13.03
N VAL A 78 -13.09 -0.40 -12.45
CA VAL A 78 -13.59 -1.28 -11.37
C VAL A 78 -12.78 -0.99 -10.11
N LEU A 79 -13.47 -0.56 -9.07
CA LEU A 79 -12.88 -0.16 -7.78
C LEU A 79 -13.37 -1.10 -6.68
N ILE A 80 -12.42 -1.68 -5.94
CA ILE A 80 -12.71 -2.66 -4.89
C ILE A 80 -12.03 -2.23 -3.59
N ALA A 81 -12.82 -2.04 -2.52
CA ALA A 81 -12.32 -1.72 -1.18
C ALA A 81 -11.27 -0.58 -1.19
N THR A 82 -11.65 0.56 -1.77
CA THR A 82 -10.76 1.71 -1.97
C THR A 82 -11.50 3.04 -1.79
N ALA A 83 -10.77 4.14 -1.89
CA ALA A 83 -11.30 5.50 -1.82
C ALA A 83 -10.54 6.42 -2.79
N ALA A 84 -11.01 7.65 -2.96
CA ALA A 84 -10.33 8.67 -3.77
C ALA A 84 -9.41 9.58 -2.94
N LYS A 85 -9.44 9.43 -1.62
CA LYS A 85 -8.62 10.16 -0.65
C LYS A 85 -8.43 9.30 0.59
N ALA A 86 -7.23 9.32 1.18
CA ALA A 86 -6.97 8.69 2.46
C ALA A 86 -7.83 9.34 3.57
N SER A 87 -8.54 8.53 4.34
CA SER A 87 -9.33 9.01 5.48
C SER A 87 -8.46 9.16 6.73
N PRO A 88 -8.81 10.03 7.69
CA PRO A 88 -8.09 10.13 8.96
C PRO A 88 -8.01 8.79 9.71
N TRP A 89 -9.02 7.93 9.61
CA TRP A 89 -9.03 6.59 10.19
C TRP A 89 -7.96 5.69 9.56
N ALA A 90 -7.88 5.66 8.22
CA ALA A 90 -6.85 4.88 7.51
C ALA A 90 -5.45 5.39 7.85
N ILE A 91 -5.24 6.70 7.84
CA ILE A 91 -3.96 7.34 8.22
C ILE A 91 -3.56 6.97 9.66
N ALA A 92 -4.51 6.96 10.61
CA ALA A 92 -4.22 6.57 11.99
C ALA A 92 -3.79 5.10 12.11
N ILE A 93 -4.42 4.19 11.34
CA ILE A 93 -4.01 2.79 11.29
C ILE A 93 -2.62 2.66 10.66
N ASP A 94 -2.33 3.38 9.60
CA ASP A 94 -1.04 3.34 8.93
C ASP A 94 0.06 3.93 9.81
N GLU A 95 -0.23 4.99 10.57
CA GLU A 95 0.69 5.52 11.58
C GLU A 95 1.02 4.50 12.67
N THR A 96 0.02 3.77 13.21
CA THR A 96 0.31 2.72 14.18
C THR A 96 1.19 1.61 13.62
N GLN A 97 1.09 1.33 12.32
CA GLN A 97 1.97 0.39 11.63
C GLN A 97 3.39 0.94 11.49
N ARG A 98 3.55 2.24 11.17
CA ARG A 98 4.88 2.90 11.13
C ARG A 98 5.52 2.89 12.51
N MET A 99 4.79 3.26 13.56
CA MET A 99 5.27 3.19 14.94
C MET A 99 5.78 1.80 15.32
N ALA A 100 5.08 0.74 14.89
CA ALA A 100 5.52 -0.64 15.14
C ALA A 100 6.83 -0.98 14.41
N ILE A 101 7.03 -0.48 13.18
CA ILE A 101 8.27 -0.65 12.43
C ILE A 101 9.41 0.14 13.09
N GLU A 102 9.16 1.37 13.50
CA GLU A 102 10.14 2.24 14.15
C GLU A 102 10.57 1.74 15.53
N ALA A 103 9.71 1.04 16.24
CA ALA A 103 10.04 0.39 17.51
C ALA A 103 11.03 -0.79 17.36
N ASP A 104 11.24 -1.30 16.16
CA ASP A 104 12.27 -2.29 15.88
C ASP A 104 13.64 -1.59 15.82
N THR A 105 14.51 -1.87 16.80
CA THR A 105 15.84 -1.23 16.94
C THR A 105 16.77 -1.44 15.75
N THR A 106 16.44 -2.35 14.85
CA THR A 106 17.22 -2.57 13.63
C THR A 106 16.74 -1.69 12.46
N PHE A 107 15.53 -1.12 12.52
CA PHE A 107 15.02 -0.27 11.45
C PHE A 107 15.88 0.99 11.29
N GLY A 108 16.25 1.30 10.05
CA GLY A 108 17.21 2.37 9.73
C GLY A 108 18.66 1.90 9.58
N GLN A 109 19.00 0.66 9.98
CA GLN A 109 20.30 0.08 9.68
C GLN A 109 20.42 -0.27 8.18
N PRO A 110 21.60 -0.08 7.55
CA PRO A 110 21.79 -0.30 6.11
C PRO A 110 21.90 -1.81 5.78
N ARG A 111 20.80 -2.56 5.99
CA ARG A 111 20.68 -4.00 5.71
C ARG A 111 19.26 -4.36 5.30
N ASP A 112 19.13 -5.35 4.43
CA ASP A 112 17.87 -5.69 3.77
C ASP A 112 16.80 -6.23 4.73
N ASP A 113 17.22 -6.87 5.83
CA ASP A 113 16.38 -7.47 6.84
C ASP A 113 16.16 -6.58 8.09
N ALA A 114 16.55 -5.31 8.03
CA ALA A 114 16.27 -4.36 9.10
C ALA A 114 14.76 -4.09 9.25
N GLY A 115 14.28 -3.93 10.49
CA GLY A 115 12.88 -3.64 10.78
C GLY A 115 11.90 -4.80 10.61
N MET A 116 12.39 -6.04 10.44
CA MET A 116 11.54 -7.18 10.09
C MET A 116 10.63 -7.65 11.24
N LYS A 117 11.01 -7.44 12.51
CA LYS A 117 10.11 -7.70 13.65
C LYS A 117 9.00 -6.66 13.69
N GLY A 118 9.36 -5.40 13.49
CA GLY A 118 8.40 -4.30 13.37
C GLY A 118 7.44 -4.48 12.21
N LEU A 119 7.92 -4.94 11.05
CA LEU A 119 7.09 -5.27 9.90
C LEU A 119 6.05 -6.36 10.21
N ALA A 120 6.44 -7.40 10.95
CA ALA A 120 5.51 -8.45 11.36
C ALA A 120 4.40 -7.89 12.26
N ALA A 121 4.75 -7.05 13.24
CA ALA A 121 3.79 -6.36 14.10
C ALA A 121 2.89 -5.39 13.31
N ALA A 122 3.46 -4.57 12.43
CA ALA A 122 2.73 -3.67 11.54
C ALA A 122 1.69 -4.43 10.70
N ARG A 123 2.07 -5.59 10.12
CA ARG A 123 1.13 -6.43 9.38
C ARG A 123 0.00 -6.95 10.24
N ALA A 124 0.29 -7.36 11.47
CA ALA A 124 -0.73 -7.82 12.42
C ALA A 124 -1.73 -6.72 12.75
N ILE A 125 -1.27 -5.48 12.95
CA ILE A 125 -2.11 -4.30 13.14
C ILE A 125 -2.98 -4.04 11.91
N GLY A 126 -2.38 -3.90 10.73
CA GLY A 126 -3.10 -3.62 9.49
C GLY A 126 -4.14 -4.68 9.15
N LEU A 127 -3.89 -5.94 9.50
CA LEU A 127 -4.82 -7.04 9.22
C LEU A 127 -6.15 -6.90 9.99
N LEU A 128 -6.14 -6.34 11.19
CA LEU A 128 -7.38 -6.12 11.96
C LEU A 128 -8.33 -5.17 11.22
N SER A 129 -7.80 -4.15 10.53
CA SER A 129 -8.63 -3.22 9.76
C SER A 129 -9.26 -3.82 8.50
N TYR A 130 -8.77 -4.99 8.04
CA TYR A 130 -9.30 -5.66 6.85
C TYR A 130 -10.47 -6.60 7.16
N ARG A 131 -10.83 -6.75 8.43
CA ARG A 131 -11.86 -7.68 8.87
C ARG A 131 -12.90 -7.03 9.76
N GLY A 132 -14.17 -7.40 9.56
CA GLY A 132 -15.21 -7.07 10.53
C GLY A 132 -15.06 -7.94 11.78
N PRO A 133 -15.33 -7.37 12.99
CA PRO A 133 -15.23 -8.10 14.25
C PRO A 133 -16.01 -9.41 14.28
N GLU A 134 -17.23 -9.42 13.72
CA GLU A 134 -18.11 -10.60 13.71
C GLU A 134 -17.46 -11.75 12.90
N GLY A 135 -16.98 -11.46 11.69
CA GLY A 135 -16.32 -12.46 10.85
C GLY A 135 -14.98 -12.93 11.43
N TYR A 136 -14.27 -12.05 12.12
CA TYR A 136 -13.04 -12.40 12.82
C TYR A 136 -13.34 -13.35 14.01
N ASN A 137 -14.28 -12.99 14.87
CA ASN A 137 -14.68 -13.79 16.03
C ASN A 137 -15.13 -15.19 15.60
N LEU A 138 -15.99 -15.28 14.58
CA LEU A 138 -16.46 -16.56 14.05
C LEU A 138 -15.33 -17.46 13.56
N THR A 139 -14.35 -16.89 12.85
CA THR A 139 -13.27 -17.65 12.21
C THR A 139 -12.10 -17.95 13.14
N GLN A 140 -11.89 -17.14 14.19
CA GLN A 140 -10.76 -17.29 15.12
C GLN A 140 -11.19 -17.76 16.51
N GLN A 141 -12.43 -18.18 16.69
CA GLN A 141 -12.91 -18.77 17.94
C GLN A 141 -12.11 -20.03 18.28
N ASP A 142 -11.72 -20.15 19.55
CA ASP A 142 -11.06 -21.33 20.06
C ASP A 142 -11.99 -22.56 20.01
N ARG A 143 -11.42 -23.72 19.79
CA ARG A 143 -12.15 -25.01 19.76
C ARG A 143 -12.19 -25.66 21.12
N GLU A 144 -11.30 -25.27 22.01
CA GLU A 144 -11.16 -25.76 23.37
C GLU A 144 -11.59 -24.68 24.35
N GLU A 145 -12.19 -25.10 25.47
CA GLU A 145 -12.62 -24.17 26.52
C GLU A 145 -11.45 -23.42 27.18
N ARG A 146 -10.29 -24.09 27.30
CA ARG A 146 -9.05 -23.54 27.88
C ARG A 146 -7.84 -23.86 27.00
N PRO A 147 -7.65 -23.18 25.88
CA PRO A 147 -6.50 -23.44 25.02
C PRO A 147 -5.21 -22.92 25.68
N ALA A 148 -4.10 -23.63 25.46
CA ALA A 148 -2.77 -23.17 25.87
C ALA A 148 -2.38 -21.84 25.18
N VAL A 149 -2.78 -21.66 23.92
CA VAL A 149 -2.60 -20.44 23.12
C VAL A 149 -3.87 -20.20 22.30
N HIS A 150 -4.41 -19.00 22.37
CA HIS A 150 -5.61 -18.63 21.61
C HIS A 150 -5.36 -18.60 20.09
N ARG A 151 -6.32 -19.11 19.31
CA ARG A 151 -6.26 -19.10 17.85
C ARG A 151 -6.09 -17.68 17.26
N ALA A 152 -6.74 -16.71 17.86
CA ALA A 152 -6.57 -15.31 17.47
C ALA A 152 -5.11 -14.85 17.57
N CYS A 153 -4.38 -15.25 18.62
CA CYS A 153 -2.96 -14.92 18.79
C CYS A 153 -2.09 -15.57 17.71
N THR A 154 -2.25 -16.89 17.53
CA THR A 154 -1.48 -17.64 16.53
C THR A 154 -1.77 -17.16 15.11
N TYR A 155 -3.00 -16.79 14.82
CA TYR A 155 -3.37 -16.24 13.51
C TYR A 155 -2.67 -14.90 13.24
N GLN A 156 -2.66 -13.97 14.20
CA GLN A 156 -1.98 -12.68 14.04
C GLN A 156 -0.47 -12.86 13.86
N GLN A 157 0.15 -13.70 14.68
CA GLN A 157 1.58 -14.03 14.55
C GLN A 157 1.90 -14.64 13.19
N TYR A 158 1.10 -15.60 12.74
CA TYR A 158 1.26 -16.24 11.43
C TYR A 158 1.18 -15.23 10.28
N GLN A 159 0.22 -14.30 10.33
CA GLN A 159 0.06 -13.31 9.26
C GLN A 159 1.20 -12.30 9.22
N GLY A 160 1.72 -11.90 10.37
CA GLY A 160 2.92 -11.08 10.47
C GLY A 160 4.13 -11.78 9.85
N GLU A 161 4.38 -13.03 10.28
CA GLU A 161 5.49 -13.85 9.76
C GLU A 161 5.36 -14.14 8.25
N LYS A 162 4.14 -14.39 7.76
CA LYS A 162 3.86 -14.61 6.34
C LYS A 162 4.23 -13.41 5.48
N LEU A 163 3.98 -12.17 5.95
CA LEU A 163 4.40 -10.98 5.22
C LEU A 163 5.91 -10.81 5.23
N ARG A 164 6.53 -10.93 6.38
CA ARG A 164 7.96 -10.73 6.58
C ARG A 164 8.84 -11.65 5.71
N ARG A 165 8.34 -12.83 5.31
CA ARG A 165 9.03 -13.75 4.39
C ARG A 165 9.07 -13.28 2.94
N ARG A 166 8.26 -12.29 2.56
CA ARG A 166 8.08 -11.87 1.17
C ARG A 166 8.09 -10.37 0.97
N TYR A 167 8.37 -9.60 2.02
CA TYR A 167 8.38 -8.14 1.95
C TYR A 167 9.44 -7.57 2.91
N ASN A 168 9.92 -6.35 2.64
CA ASN A 168 10.87 -5.67 3.51
C ASN A 168 10.21 -4.45 4.18
N ALA A 169 10.75 -4.05 5.34
CA ALA A 169 10.19 -2.97 6.14
C ALA A 169 10.27 -1.60 5.46
N TYR A 170 11.35 -1.33 4.73
CA TYR A 170 11.54 -0.06 4.05
C TYR A 170 10.52 0.18 2.95
N SER A 171 10.27 -0.82 2.10
CA SER A 171 9.24 -0.74 1.06
C SER A 171 7.83 -0.64 1.64
N TYR A 172 7.57 -1.35 2.73
CA TYR A 172 6.27 -1.28 3.40
C TYR A 172 6.03 0.11 3.96
N TYR A 173 7.01 0.67 4.67
CA TYR A 173 6.98 2.02 5.23
C TYR A 173 6.73 3.07 4.15
N ALA A 174 7.54 3.05 3.10
CA ALA A 174 7.45 4.03 2.00
C ALA A 174 6.08 3.98 1.27
N ILE A 175 5.46 2.80 1.16
CA ILE A 175 4.13 2.68 0.54
C ILE A 175 3.03 3.22 1.47
N LEU A 176 3.15 3.05 2.79
CA LEU A 176 2.21 3.66 3.75
C LEU A 176 2.25 5.20 3.64
N ASP A 177 3.45 5.80 3.55
CA ASP A 177 3.59 7.25 3.37
C ASP A 177 2.93 7.72 2.07
N ALA A 178 3.16 7.00 0.97
CA ALA A 178 2.54 7.33 -0.32
C ALA A 178 1.00 7.22 -0.27
N PHE A 179 0.48 6.23 0.45
CA PHE A 179 -0.96 6.03 0.66
C PHE A 179 -1.57 7.19 1.44
N ASP A 180 -0.99 7.57 2.57
CA ASP A 180 -1.51 8.61 3.45
C ASP A 180 -1.60 9.99 2.77
N THR A 181 -0.67 10.27 1.86
CA THR A 181 -0.64 11.53 1.12
C THR A 181 -1.65 11.60 -0.02
N HIS A 182 -2.38 10.50 -0.33
CA HIS A 182 -3.26 10.46 -1.49
C HIS A 182 -4.52 11.31 -1.30
N ASP A 183 -4.73 12.22 -2.25
CA ASP A 183 -5.94 13.01 -2.45
C ASP A 183 -6.09 13.29 -3.95
N ALA A 184 -7.04 12.62 -4.60
CA ALA A 184 -7.30 12.78 -6.03
C ALA A 184 -7.74 14.21 -6.40
N GLY A 185 -8.30 14.96 -5.44
CA GLY A 185 -8.74 16.35 -5.63
C GLY A 185 -7.63 17.39 -5.50
N ARG A 186 -6.45 17.01 -4.98
CA ARG A 186 -5.35 17.97 -4.73
C ARG A 186 -4.86 18.61 -6.02
N GLY A 187 -4.99 19.96 -6.10
CA GLY A 187 -4.63 20.73 -7.28
C GLY A 187 -5.59 20.59 -8.45
N ARG A 188 -6.83 20.10 -8.20
CA ARG A 188 -7.87 19.90 -9.24
C ARG A 188 -9.23 20.49 -8.87
N GLY A 189 -9.27 21.50 -8.04
CA GLY A 189 -10.51 22.15 -7.61
C GLY A 189 -11.31 21.38 -6.56
N GLY A 190 -10.69 20.37 -5.93
CA GLY A 190 -11.30 19.54 -4.89
C GLY A 190 -11.72 18.16 -5.38
N LEU A 191 -12.09 17.31 -4.43
CA LEU A 191 -12.35 15.88 -4.69
C LEU A 191 -13.54 15.69 -5.61
N GLU A 192 -14.63 16.39 -5.37
CA GLU A 192 -15.84 16.29 -6.19
C GLU A 192 -15.57 16.65 -7.66
N GLN A 193 -14.88 17.76 -7.90
CA GLN A 193 -14.54 18.20 -9.25
C GLN A 193 -13.63 17.19 -9.95
N ALA A 194 -12.63 16.64 -9.24
CA ALA A 194 -11.75 15.63 -9.77
C ALA A 194 -12.53 14.36 -10.17
N LEU A 195 -13.43 13.87 -9.31
CA LEU A 195 -14.21 12.66 -9.59
C LEU A 195 -15.21 12.86 -10.74
N ARG A 196 -15.83 14.04 -10.86
CA ARG A 196 -16.70 14.39 -11.99
C ARG A 196 -15.97 14.39 -13.34
N SER A 197 -14.65 14.51 -13.37
CA SER A 197 -13.86 14.45 -14.60
C SER A 197 -13.69 13.02 -15.16
N ILE A 198 -13.98 11.99 -14.37
CA ILE A 198 -13.89 10.58 -14.80
C ILE A 198 -15.00 10.31 -15.83
N THR A 199 -14.59 9.90 -17.03
CA THR A 199 -15.52 9.54 -18.13
C THR A 199 -15.68 8.03 -18.29
N ALA A 200 -14.85 7.25 -17.60
CA ALA A 200 -14.95 5.80 -17.59
C ALA A 200 -16.29 5.35 -16.95
N ARG A 201 -16.89 4.30 -17.48
CA ARG A 201 -18.01 3.62 -16.81
C ARG A 201 -17.48 2.94 -15.54
N THR A 202 -17.97 3.37 -14.40
CA THR A 202 -17.55 2.91 -13.07
C THR A 202 -18.61 2.03 -12.44
#